data_80923579c0f21756f3a41e866a95ece5
#
_entry.id   80923579c0f21756f3a41e866a95ece5
#
_cell.length_a   1.000
_cell.length_b   1.000
_cell.length_c   1.000
_cell.angle_alpha   90.00
_cell.angle_beta   90.00
_cell.angle_gamma   90.00
#
_symmetry.space_group_name_H-M   'P 1'
#
loop_
_entity.id
_entity.type
_entity.pdbx_description
1 polymer ?
#
loop_
_entity_poly.entity_id
_entity_poly.type
_entity_poly.pdbx_seq_one_letter_code
_entity_poly.pdbx_strand_id
1 'polypeptide(L)'
;MLGDLGGEIYLATDLNDVDEEIVNGLISKDEEFIDCRTAGDQLSQAQGGMISQSKSQLEWNRKNSFCGICAGKTEGLRGGQSRKCSTCETELFPRTDPVIISLVTNGEYCLLGQSKGRLSRLNIYSCLAGFIDQGESIEEAVAREIMEESGIKVKNVKYYASQPWPFPWSLMIGCHAEAETEEINFDEHEMHSVKWFHRDEVLSALEEKNDNLSVPGNIAIAHHLIKAWATKEV
;
A
#
# COMPACT_ATOMS: atom_id res chain seq x y z
N MET A 1 3.16 4.54 21.61
CA MET A 1 3.34 3.14 22.06
C MET A 1 2.71 2.24 21.00
N LEU A 2 3.43 1.23 20.53
CA LEU A 2 2.94 0.30 19.52
C LEU A 2 2.21 -0.89 20.17
N GLY A 3 2.81 -1.47 21.19
CA GLY A 3 2.23 -2.60 21.90
C GLY A 3 3.24 -3.29 22.80
N ASP A 4 2.84 -4.45 23.28
CA ASP A 4 3.66 -5.41 24.02
C ASP A 4 3.82 -6.69 23.19
N LEU A 5 5.03 -7.19 23.09
CA LEU A 5 5.33 -8.47 22.45
C LEU A 5 6.26 -9.26 23.36
N GLY A 6 5.72 -10.30 23.98
CA GLY A 6 6.48 -11.18 24.87
C GLY A 6 6.97 -10.52 26.16
N GLY A 7 6.29 -9.47 26.65
CA GLY A 7 6.65 -8.70 27.84
C GLY A 7 7.58 -7.50 27.54
N GLU A 8 7.93 -7.29 26.27
CA GLU A 8 8.69 -6.12 25.82
C GLU A 8 7.76 -5.07 25.23
N ILE A 9 7.89 -3.81 25.70
CA ILE A 9 7.08 -2.68 25.22
C ILE A 9 7.80 -2.03 24.04
N TYR A 10 7.11 -1.96 22.90
CA TYR A 10 7.61 -1.31 21.69
C TYR A 10 7.07 0.11 21.59
N LEU A 11 7.96 1.05 21.32
CA LEU A 11 7.68 2.47 21.18
C LEU A 11 8.18 2.94 19.82
N ALA A 12 7.49 3.91 19.24
CA ALA A 12 7.96 4.67 18.08
C ALA A 12 7.95 6.15 18.43
N THR A 13 8.95 6.87 17.94
CA THR A 13 9.04 8.32 18.10
C THR A 13 9.32 9.00 16.77
N ASP A 14 8.78 10.21 16.61
CA ASP A 14 9.06 11.09 15.47
C ASP A 14 10.30 11.92 15.80
N LEU A 15 11.28 11.92 14.91
CA LEU A 15 12.54 12.66 15.05
C LEU A 15 12.64 13.87 14.10
N ASN A 16 11.58 14.17 13.32
CA ASN A 16 11.63 15.25 12.33
C ASN A 16 11.94 16.63 12.90
N ASP A 17 11.54 16.90 14.15
CA ASP A 17 11.75 18.17 14.84
C ASP A 17 12.92 18.11 15.85
N VAL A 18 13.73 17.03 15.81
CA VAL A 18 14.89 16.84 16.70
C VAL A 18 16.15 17.32 16.00
N ASP A 19 17.03 17.99 16.76
CA ASP A 19 18.32 18.46 16.25
C ASP A 19 19.13 17.29 15.64
N GLU A 20 19.74 17.54 14.48
CA GLU A 20 20.47 16.53 13.72
C GLU A 20 21.66 15.94 14.49
N GLU A 21 22.33 16.75 15.34
CA GLU A 21 23.43 16.24 16.19
C GLU A 21 22.92 15.23 17.22
N ILE A 22 21.73 15.48 17.78
CA ILE A 22 21.09 14.56 18.71
C ILE A 22 20.69 13.28 17.99
N VAL A 23 20.05 13.39 16.81
CA VAL A 23 19.63 12.24 16.01
C VAL A 23 20.82 11.37 15.61
N ASN A 24 21.92 11.98 15.17
CA ASN A 24 23.15 11.28 14.83
C ASN A 24 23.84 10.62 16.04
N GLY A 25 23.61 11.17 17.24
CA GLY A 25 24.07 10.57 18.50
C GLY A 25 23.27 9.37 18.99
N LEU A 26 22.08 9.10 18.41
CA LEU A 26 21.23 7.96 18.76
C LEU A 26 21.64 6.66 18.06
N ILE A 27 22.41 6.74 16.99
CA ILE A 27 22.84 5.58 16.20
C ILE A 27 24.33 5.33 16.38
N SER A 28 24.73 4.07 16.37
CA SER A 28 26.14 3.65 16.37
C SER A 28 26.71 3.72 14.94
N LYS A 29 28.02 3.49 14.82
CA LYS A 29 28.72 3.54 13.52
C LYS A 29 28.28 2.45 12.54
N ASP A 30 27.68 1.39 13.06
CA ASP A 30 27.23 0.22 12.30
C ASP A 30 25.70 0.26 12.03
N GLU A 31 25.04 1.37 12.38
CA GLU A 31 23.61 1.59 12.19
C GLU A 31 23.35 2.78 11.26
N GLU A 32 22.26 2.72 10.50
CA GLU A 32 21.84 3.78 9.60
C GLU A 32 20.32 3.93 9.57
N PHE A 33 19.85 5.12 9.22
CA PHE A 33 18.44 5.35 8.89
C PHE A 33 18.19 4.95 7.45
N ILE A 34 17.23 4.04 7.22
CA ILE A 34 16.86 3.58 5.89
C ILE A 34 15.38 3.83 5.59
N ASP A 35 15.05 3.95 4.32
CA ASP A 35 13.67 4.06 3.87
C ASP A 35 12.87 2.80 4.23
N CYS A 36 11.62 2.98 4.69
CA CYS A 36 10.76 1.88 5.15
C CYS A 36 10.45 0.84 4.07
N ARG A 37 10.45 1.20 2.77
CA ARG A 37 10.26 0.21 1.69
C ARG A 37 11.50 -0.66 1.53
N THR A 38 12.67 -0.04 1.58
CA THR A 38 13.96 -0.76 1.55
C THR A 38 14.11 -1.67 2.77
N ALA A 39 13.72 -1.17 3.95
CA ALA A 39 13.70 -1.97 5.17
C ALA A 39 12.78 -3.20 5.07
N GLY A 40 11.60 -3.02 4.45
CA GLY A 40 10.60 -4.07 4.32
C GLY A 40 11.08 -5.31 3.57
N ASP A 41 11.98 -5.15 2.60
CA ASP A 41 12.56 -6.27 1.85
C ASP A 41 13.55 -7.11 2.68
N GLN A 42 14.07 -6.56 3.78
CA GLN A 42 15.11 -7.17 4.61
C GLN A 42 14.59 -7.72 5.94
N LEU A 43 13.37 -7.34 6.33
CA LEU A 43 12.82 -7.61 7.65
C LEU A 43 11.90 -8.83 7.66
N SER A 44 11.75 -9.43 8.85
CA SER A 44 10.71 -10.43 9.07
C SER A 44 9.32 -9.80 8.99
N GLN A 45 8.29 -10.62 8.74
CA GLN A 45 6.89 -10.15 8.69
C GLN A 45 6.47 -9.42 9.97
N ALA A 46 6.90 -9.90 11.15
CA ALA A 46 6.60 -9.26 12.42
C ALA A 46 7.23 -7.85 12.52
N GLN A 47 8.49 -7.70 12.12
CA GLN A 47 9.18 -6.40 12.10
C GLN A 47 8.56 -5.47 11.06
N GLY A 48 8.22 -5.98 9.87
CA GLY A 48 7.50 -5.22 8.84
C GLY A 48 6.16 -4.69 9.33
N GLY A 49 5.40 -5.50 10.09
CA GLY A 49 4.16 -5.09 10.75
C GLY A 49 4.36 -3.97 11.78
N MET A 50 5.39 -4.07 12.62
CA MET A 50 5.74 -3.02 13.59
C MET A 50 6.13 -1.70 12.92
N ILE A 51 6.93 -1.74 11.86
CA ILE A 51 7.31 -0.54 11.11
C ILE A 51 6.09 0.08 10.42
N SER A 52 5.23 -0.76 9.83
CA SER A 52 4.00 -0.29 9.20
C SER A 52 3.09 0.45 10.18
N GLN A 53 2.87 -0.13 11.36
CA GLN A 53 2.11 0.51 12.44
C GLN A 53 2.78 1.81 12.89
N SER A 54 4.10 1.77 13.14
CA SER A 54 4.88 2.92 13.61
C SER A 54 4.73 4.11 12.68
N LYS A 55 5.01 3.88 11.39
CA LYS A 55 4.98 4.93 10.37
C LYS A 55 3.58 5.53 10.22
N SER A 56 2.56 4.70 10.11
CA SER A 56 1.18 5.15 9.97
C SER A 56 0.70 5.93 11.19
N GLN A 57 1.00 5.44 12.40
CA GLN A 57 0.57 6.07 13.64
C GLN A 57 1.30 7.40 13.91
N LEU A 58 2.61 7.49 13.64
CA LEU A 58 3.37 8.73 13.78
C LEU A 58 2.87 9.79 12.79
N GLU A 59 2.69 9.42 11.52
CA GLU A 59 2.17 10.33 10.49
C GLU A 59 0.76 10.83 10.82
N TRP A 60 -0.12 9.93 11.31
CA TRP A 60 -1.45 10.31 11.75
C TRP A 60 -1.39 11.28 12.94
N ASN A 61 -0.57 10.99 13.96
CA ASN A 61 -0.41 11.87 15.12
C ASN A 61 0.09 13.27 14.72
N ARG A 62 1.05 13.35 13.81
CA ARG A 62 1.60 14.60 13.30
C ARG A 62 0.53 15.44 12.59
N LYS A 63 -0.28 14.82 11.72
CA LYS A 63 -1.33 15.50 10.94
C LYS A 63 -2.59 15.86 11.74
N ASN A 64 -2.76 15.30 12.93
CA ASN A 64 -3.93 15.53 13.76
C ASN A 64 -3.63 16.35 15.04
N SER A 65 -2.65 17.25 14.98
CA SER A 65 -2.30 18.17 16.06
C SER A 65 -3.39 19.18 16.39
N PHE A 66 -4.35 19.38 15.47
CA PHE A 66 -5.52 20.24 15.64
C PHE A 66 -6.81 19.47 15.34
N CYS A 67 -7.87 19.85 16.04
CA CYS A 67 -9.19 19.26 15.90
C CYS A 67 -9.87 19.70 14.59
N GLY A 68 -10.35 18.75 13.79
CA GLY A 68 -11.09 19.05 12.55
C GLY A 68 -12.48 19.68 12.74
N ILE A 69 -13.00 19.70 13.99
CA ILE A 69 -14.31 20.28 14.32
C ILE A 69 -14.20 21.74 14.75
N CYS A 70 -13.27 22.04 15.70
CA CYS A 70 -13.22 23.37 16.31
C CYS A 70 -11.83 24.03 16.20
N ALA A 71 -10.88 23.43 15.48
CA ALA A 71 -9.50 23.86 15.32
C ALA A 71 -8.69 23.98 16.65
N GLY A 72 -9.23 23.53 17.79
CA GLY A 72 -8.51 23.46 19.06
C GLY A 72 -7.36 22.47 19.01
N LYS A 73 -6.32 22.68 19.84
CA LYS A 73 -5.19 21.74 19.96
C LYS A 73 -5.67 20.38 20.45
N THR A 74 -5.03 19.32 20.00
CA THR A 74 -5.29 17.96 20.44
C THR A 74 -4.10 17.41 21.23
N GLU A 75 -4.37 16.52 22.17
CA GLU A 75 -3.38 15.83 22.98
C GLU A 75 -3.46 14.33 22.76
N GLY A 76 -2.30 13.67 22.75
CA GLY A 76 -2.22 12.22 22.59
C GLY A 76 -2.71 11.48 23.81
N LEU A 77 -3.55 10.46 23.60
CA LEU A 77 -4.02 9.53 24.62
C LEU A 77 -3.56 8.10 24.31
N ARG A 78 -3.59 7.23 25.31
CA ARG A 78 -3.31 5.79 25.16
C ARG A 78 -1.98 5.53 24.45
N GLY A 79 -0.93 6.29 24.78
CA GLY A 79 0.37 6.16 24.11
C GLY A 79 0.36 6.56 22.65
N GLY A 80 -0.53 7.48 22.22
CA GLY A 80 -0.65 7.97 20.84
C GLY A 80 -1.62 7.18 19.97
N GLN A 81 -2.38 6.21 20.53
CA GLN A 81 -3.39 5.45 19.81
C GLN A 81 -4.72 6.21 19.61
N SER A 82 -4.93 7.30 20.33
CA SER A 82 -5.99 8.27 20.08
C SER A 82 -5.52 9.66 20.47
N ARG A 83 -6.29 10.68 20.10
CA ARG A 83 -6.06 12.07 20.51
C ARG A 83 -7.36 12.67 21.01
N LYS A 84 -7.29 13.60 21.94
CA LYS A 84 -8.45 14.33 22.46
C LYS A 84 -8.26 15.83 22.28
N CYS A 85 -9.29 16.50 21.79
CA CYS A 85 -9.31 17.95 21.68
C CYS A 85 -9.41 18.60 23.07
N SER A 86 -8.52 19.55 23.38
CA SER A 86 -8.53 20.29 24.64
C SER A 86 -9.68 21.30 24.75
N THR A 87 -10.35 21.64 23.64
CA THR A 87 -11.42 22.65 23.59
C THR A 87 -12.82 22.01 23.56
N CYS A 88 -13.10 21.12 22.63
CA CYS A 88 -14.43 20.51 22.46
C CYS A 88 -14.50 19.07 22.94
N GLU A 89 -13.43 18.54 23.51
CA GLU A 89 -13.31 17.19 24.07
C GLU A 89 -13.54 16.03 23.07
N THR A 90 -13.69 16.32 21.78
CA THR A 90 -13.81 15.28 20.74
C THR A 90 -12.59 14.38 20.76
N GLU A 91 -12.81 13.07 20.81
CA GLU A 91 -11.77 12.06 20.64
C GLU A 91 -11.58 11.74 19.15
N LEU A 92 -10.33 11.69 18.72
CA LEU A 92 -9.92 11.38 17.36
C LEU A 92 -9.20 10.03 17.36
N PHE A 93 -9.51 9.20 16.35
CA PHE A 93 -8.92 7.88 16.19
C PHE A 93 -8.08 7.80 14.92
N PRO A 94 -7.06 6.92 14.87
CA PRO A 94 -6.26 6.70 13.67
C PRO A 94 -7.12 6.35 12.46
N ARG A 95 -6.68 6.84 11.32
CA ARG A 95 -7.30 6.60 10.02
C ARG A 95 -6.62 5.42 9.33
N THR A 96 -7.41 4.62 8.66
CA THR A 96 -6.96 3.59 7.71
C THR A 96 -7.78 3.75 6.43
N ASP A 97 -7.12 3.94 5.30
CA ASP A 97 -7.78 4.12 4.01
C ASP A 97 -7.85 2.78 3.27
N PRO A 98 -9.04 2.26 2.97
CA PRO A 98 -9.17 1.04 2.18
C PRO A 98 -8.84 1.32 0.71
N VAL A 99 -8.00 0.47 0.12
CA VAL A 99 -7.54 0.55 -1.27
C VAL A 99 -7.64 -0.83 -1.89
N ILE A 100 -8.42 -0.98 -2.97
CA ILE A 100 -8.38 -2.23 -3.74
C ILE A 100 -7.11 -2.28 -4.58
N ILE A 101 -6.63 -3.48 -4.81
CA ILE A 101 -5.63 -3.78 -5.82
C ILE A 101 -5.99 -5.11 -6.47
N SER A 102 -6.15 -5.12 -7.78
CA SER A 102 -6.70 -6.29 -8.47
C SER A 102 -5.85 -6.72 -9.65
N LEU A 103 -5.57 -8.03 -9.72
CA LEU A 103 -5.08 -8.67 -10.93
C LEU A 103 -6.27 -9.12 -11.77
N VAL A 104 -6.42 -8.51 -12.93
CA VAL A 104 -7.43 -8.89 -13.93
C VAL A 104 -6.85 -9.90 -14.88
N THR A 105 -7.59 -10.99 -15.14
CA THR A 105 -7.12 -12.09 -15.96
C THR A 105 -8.08 -12.39 -17.13
N ASN A 106 -7.50 -12.85 -18.23
CA ASN A 106 -8.23 -13.39 -19.39
C ASN A 106 -7.48 -14.63 -19.93
N GLY A 107 -7.86 -15.81 -19.47
CA GLY A 107 -7.18 -17.06 -19.80
C GLY A 107 -5.70 -17.04 -19.39
N GLU A 108 -4.81 -17.16 -20.38
CA GLU A 108 -3.35 -17.12 -20.15
C GLU A 108 -2.76 -15.70 -20.14
N TYR A 109 -3.59 -14.66 -20.09
CA TYR A 109 -3.16 -13.26 -20.02
C TYR A 109 -3.60 -12.60 -18.71
N CYS A 110 -2.79 -11.68 -18.22
CA CYS A 110 -3.17 -10.76 -17.17
C CYS A 110 -2.96 -9.31 -17.58
N LEU A 111 -3.78 -8.42 -17.02
CA LEU A 111 -3.72 -6.98 -17.24
C LEU A 111 -2.83 -6.35 -16.19
N LEU A 112 -1.79 -5.64 -16.63
CA LEU A 112 -0.93 -4.86 -15.75
C LEU A 112 -0.81 -3.44 -16.27
N GLY A 113 -0.63 -2.49 -15.34
CA GLY A 113 -0.51 -1.08 -15.65
C GLY A 113 0.70 -0.42 -15.00
N GLN A 114 1.07 0.70 -15.57
CA GLN A 114 2.04 1.65 -15.02
C GLN A 114 1.32 2.96 -14.74
N SER A 115 1.04 3.28 -13.48
CA SER A 115 0.58 4.62 -13.12
C SER A 115 1.69 5.65 -13.34
N LYS A 116 1.29 6.88 -13.64
CA LYS A 116 2.24 7.99 -13.75
C LYS A 116 2.97 8.23 -12.42
N GLY A 117 4.24 8.57 -12.50
CA GLY A 117 5.07 8.85 -11.34
C GLY A 117 6.08 7.73 -11.03
N ARG A 118 5.96 7.04 -9.88
CA ARG A 118 7.00 6.10 -9.44
C ARG A 118 7.09 4.85 -10.33
N LEU A 119 5.96 4.22 -10.65
CA LEU A 119 5.95 2.99 -11.44
C LEU A 119 6.48 3.20 -12.84
N SER A 120 6.05 4.26 -13.53
CA SER A 120 6.54 4.57 -14.88
C SER A 120 8.03 4.95 -14.89
N ARG A 121 8.52 5.67 -13.87
CA ARG A 121 9.96 6.00 -13.75
C ARG A 121 10.84 4.79 -13.53
N LEU A 122 10.35 3.78 -12.83
CA LEU A 122 11.07 2.53 -12.56
C LEU A 122 10.78 1.44 -13.61
N ASN A 123 9.96 1.75 -14.62
CA ASN A 123 9.50 0.78 -15.63
C ASN A 123 8.87 -0.49 -15.03
N ILE A 124 8.10 -0.33 -13.94
CA ILE A 124 7.43 -1.45 -13.26
C ILE A 124 5.95 -1.48 -13.66
N TYR A 125 5.47 -2.62 -14.14
CA TYR A 125 4.06 -2.91 -14.36
C TYR A 125 3.48 -3.61 -13.13
N SER A 126 2.35 -3.13 -12.62
CA SER A 126 1.69 -3.61 -11.41
C SER A 126 0.21 -3.93 -11.67
N CYS A 127 -0.43 -4.57 -10.71
CA CYS A 127 -1.89 -4.63 -10.65
C CYS A 127 -2.47 -3.22 -10.57
N LEU A 128 -3.67 -3.01 -11.09
CA LEU A 128 -4.42 -1.76 -10.99
C LEU A 128 -4.99 -1.59 -9.58
N ALA A 129 -5.06 -0.36 -9.09
CA ALA A 129 -5.39 -0.11 -7.69
C ALA A 129 -5.96 1.29 -7.47
N GLY A 130 -7.01 1.40 -6.65
CA GLY A 130 -7.58 2.67 -6.26
C GLY A 130 -8.31 2.62 -4.93
N PHE A 131 -8.72 3.79 -4.44
CA PHE A 131 -9.43 3.91 -3.18
C PHE A 131 -10.88 3.40 -3.29
N ILE A 132 -11.37 2.80 -2.20
CA ILE A 132 -12.80 2.50 -2.07
C ILE A 132 -13.51 3.78 -1.66
N ASP A 133 -14.52 4.19 -2.43
CA ASP A 133 -15.36 5.34 -2.13
C ASP A 133 -16.42 5.02 -1.06
N GLN A 134 -16.93 6.07 -0.38
CA GLN A 134 -17.97 5.88 0.61
C GLN A 134 -19.22 5.26 0.00
N GLY A 135 -19.60 4.11 0.52
CA GLY A 135 -20.81 3.37 0.08
C GLY A 135 -20.54 2.27 -0.93
N GLU A 136 -19.31 2.14 -1.43
CA GLU A 136 -18.93 1.03 -2.30
C GLU A 136 -18.60 -0.25 -1.52
N SER A 137 -18.96 -1.39 -2.10
CA SER A 137 -18.37 -2.68 -1.75
C SER A 137 -16.98 -2.85 -2.41
N ILE A 138 -16.23 -3.85 -1.98
CA ILE A 138 -14.94 -4.20 -2.60
C ILE A 138 -15.12 -4.52 -4.09
N GLU A 139 -16.16 -5.28 -4.42
CA GLU A 139 -16.47 -5.72 -5.79
C GLU A 139 -16.82 -4.53 -6.70
N GLU A 140 -17.60 -3.57 -6.19
CA GLU A 140 -17.94 -2.35 -6.91
C GLU A 140 -16.72 -1.47 -7.14
N ALA A 141 -15.89 -1.27 -6.11
CA ALA A 141 -14.64 -0.51 -6.23
C ALA A 141 -13.68 -1.15 -7.24
N VAL A 142 -13.52 -2.49 -7.24
CA VAL A 142 -12.70 -3.19 -8.25
C VAL A 142 -13.27 -2.94 -9.64
N ALA A 143 -14.58 -3.08 -9.83
CA ALA A 143 -15.20 -2.89 -11.15
C ALA A 143 -15.05 -1.45 -11.67
N ARG A 144 -15.20 -0.45 -10.79
CA ARG A 144 -15.04 0.97 -11.13
C ARG A 144 -13.59 1.32 -11.46
N GLU A 145 -12.66 1.02 -10.57
CA GLU A 145 -11.23 1.37 -10.75
C GLU A 145 -10.64 0.69 -12.00
N ILE A 146 -10.94 -0.60 -12.23
CA ILE A 146 -10.47 -1.29 -13.44
C ILE A 146 -11.07 -0.63 -14.69
N MET A 147 -12.34 -0.23 -14.65
CA MET A 147 -12.97 0.48 -15.76
C MET A 147 -12.32 1.84 -16.00
N GLU A 148 -12.05 2.63 -14.95
CA GLU A 148 -11.46 3.97 -15.03
C GLU A 148 -10.02 3.90 -15.55
N GLU A 149 -9.20 3.02 -14.97
CA GLU A 149 -7.77 2.90 -15.30
C GLU A 149 -7.49 2.14 -16.60
N SER A 150 -8.42 1.32 -17.12
CA SER A 150 -8.15 0.47 -18.29
C SER A 150 -9.25 0.38 -19.35
N GLY A 151 -10.49 0.78 -19.04
CA GLY A 151 -11.66 0.57 -19.91
C GLY A 151 -12.17 -0.88 -19.90
N ILE A 152 -11.63 -1.77 -19.08
CA ILE A 152 -11.99 -3.18 -19.03
C ILE A 152 -13.14 -3.40 -18.06
N LYS A 153 -14.18 -4.14 -18.49
CA LYS A 153 -15.23 -4.66 -17.60
C LYS A 153 -14.76 -5.96 -16.97
N VAL A 154 -15.08 -6.13 -15.68
CA VAL A 154 -14.68 -7.32 -14.92
C VAL A 154 -15.87 -7.99 -14.25
N LYS A 155 -15.69 -9.26 -13.92
CA LYS A 155 -16.61 -10.09 -13.14
C LYS A 155 -15.82 -11.02 -12.20
N ASN A 156 -16.56 -11.81 -11.40
CA ASN A 156 -16.00 -12.85 -10.53
C ASN A 156 -14.87 -12.34 -9.64
N VAL A 157 -15.05 -11.14 -9.06
CA VAL A 157 -14.09 -10.55 -8.11
C VAL A 157 -13.96 -11.47 -6.90
N LYS A 158 -12.73 -11.87 -6.58
CA LYS A 158 -12.41 -12.76 -5.45
C LYS A 158 -11.33 -12.13 -4.61
N TYR A 159 -11.61 -11.97 -3.31
CA TYR A 159 -10.61 -11.57 -2.32
C TYR A 159 -9.49 -12.61 -2.24
N TYR A 160 -8.26 -12.15 -2.22
CA TYR A 160 -7.06 -12.97 -2.08
C TYR A 160 -6.39 -12.78 -0.71
N ALA A 161 -5.96 -11.55 -0.41
CA ALA A 161 -5.27 -11.21 0.83
C ALA A 161 -5.38 -9.69 1.09
N SER A 162 -4.95 -9.25 2.29
CA SER A 162 -4.79 -7.82 2.57
C SER A 162 -3.42 -7.52 3.12
N GLN A 163 -2.97 -6.27 2.93
CA GLN A 163 -1.67 -5.81 3.37
C GLN A 163 -1.74 -4.38 3.91
N PRO A 164 -1.29 -4.12 5.17
CA PRO A 164 -1.02 -2.77 5.62
C PRO A 164 0.04 -2.10 4.73
N TRP A 165 -0.26 -0.90 4.25
CA TRP A 165 0.63 -0.13 3.38
C TRP A 165 0.82 1.28 3.95
N PRO A 166 1.92 1.52 4.71
CA PRO A 166 2.10 2.73 5.54
C PRO A 166 2.53 3.96 4.72
N PHE A 167 1.88 4.21 3.57
CA PHE A 167 2.18 5.32 2.69
C PHE A 167 0.91 6.09 2.29
N PRO A 168 0.31 6.89 3.22
CA PRO A 168 0.72 6.98 4.63
C PRO A 168 0.07 5.95 5.56
N TRP A 169 -1.14 5.42 5.30
CA TRP A 169 -1.92 4.52 6.18
C TRP A 169 -2.98 3.72 5.43
N SER A 170 -2.65 3.23 4.25
CA SER A 170 -3.57 2.42 3.46
C SER A 170 -3.64 0.98 3.95
N LEU A 171 -4.81 0.38 3.77
CA LEU A 171 -5.00 -1.07 3.80
C LEU A 171 -5.26 -1.55 2.37
N MET A 172 -4.28 -2.21 1.77
CA MET A 172 -4.44 -2.81 0.45
C MET A 172 -5.29 -4.07 0.55
N ILE A 173 -6.31 -4.17 -0.29
CA ILE A 173 -7.24 -5.31 -0.38
C ILE A 173 -7.02 -5.95 -1.73
N GLY A 174 -6.27 -7.05 -1.75
CA GLY A 174 -5.88 -7.77 -2.94
C GLY A 174 -6.98 -8.67 -3.45
N CYS A 175 -7.30 -8.52 -4.74
CA CYS A 175 -8.33 -9.30 -5.42
C CYS A 175 -7.80 -9.87 -6.74
N HIS A 176 -8.41 -10.98 -7.19
CA HIS A 176 -8.39 -11.44 -8.57
C HIS A 176 -9.75 -11.18 -9.20
N ALA A 177 -9.77 -10.81 -10.46
CA ALA A 177 -10.99 -10.63 -11.24
C ALA A 177 -10.82 -11.18 -12.66
N GLU A 178 -11.91 -11.55 -13.30
CA GLU A 178 -11.93 -12.03 -14.69
C GLU A 178 -12.40 -10.89 -15.60
N ALA A 179 -11.72 -10.70 -16.73
CA ALA A 179 -12.15 -9.74 -17.75
C ALA A 179 -13.42 -10.22 -18.47
N GLU A 180 -14.33 -9.29 -18.74
CA GLU A 180 -15.49 -9.48 -19.64
C GLU A 180 -15.24 -8.86 -21.02
N THR A 181 -14.34 -7.89 -21.10
CA THR A 181 -13.92 -7.22 -22.34
C THR A 181 -12.41 -7.26 -22.47
N GLU A 182 -11.86 -7.02 -23.66
CA GLU A 182 -10.42 -7.13 -23.93
C GLU A 182 -9.81 -5.84 -24.45
N GLU A 183 -10.64 -4.93 -25.01
CA GLU A 183 -10.18 -3.69 -25.61
C GLU A 183 -9.79 -2.69 -24.54
N ILE A 184 -8.50 -2.35 -24.48
CA ILE A 184 -7.95 -1.40 -23.52
C ILE A 184 -8.21 0.03 -24.01
N ASN A 185 -8.81 0.83 -23.11
CA ASN A 185 -9.00 2.27 -23.28
C ASN A 185 -8.72 2.96 -21.93
N PHE A 186 -7.46 3.22 -21.63
CA PHE A 186 -7.05 3.77 -20.33
C PHE A 186 -7.03 5.30 -20.32
N ASP A 187 -7.20 5.87 -19.11
CA ASP A 187 -7.03 7.31 -18.91
C ASP A 187 -5.55 7.70 -18.94
N GLU A 188 -5.15 8.42 -19.99
CA GLU A 188 -3.79 8.93 -20.16
C GLU A 188 -3.41 10.00 -19.11
N HIS A 189 -4.33 10.53 -18.31
CA HIS A 189 -3.99 11.46 -17.22
C HIS A 189 -3.41 10.74 -16.02
N GLU A 190 -3.89 9.52 -15.73
CA GLU A 190 -3.49 8.72 -14.56
C GLU A 190 -2.49 7.63 -14.92
N MET A 191 -2.72 6.94 -16.04
CA MET A 191 -1.90 5.84 -16.47
C MET A 191 -0.87 6.26 -17.53
N HIS A 192 0.32 5.69 -17.44
CA HIS A 192 1.35 5.81 -18.47
C HIS A 192 1.19 4.72 -19.53
N SER A 193 0.83 3.51 -19.09
CA SER A 193 0.63 2.35 -19.96
C SER A 193 -0.21 1.30 -19.27
N VAL A 194 -1.10 0.63 -20.01
CA VAL A 194 -1.84 -0.56 -19.57
C VAL A 194 -1.76 -1.60 -20.67
N LYS A 195 -1.42 -2.85 -20.35
CA LYS A 195 -1.21 -3.91 -21.33
C LYS A 195 -1.62 -5.27 -20.80
N TRP A 196 -1.98 -6.15 -21.73
CA TRP A 196 -2.07 -7.60 -21.51
C TRP A 196 -0.68 -8.24 -21.62
N PHE A 197 -0.33 -9.09 -20.65
CA PHE A 197 0.91 -9.87 -20.64
C PHE A 197 0.60 -11.35 -20.57
N HIS A 198 1.28 -12.13 -21.41
CA HIS A 198 1.15 -13.59 -21.37
C HIS A 198 1.81 -14.16 -20.09
N ARG A 199 1.28 -15.27 -19.60
CA ARG A 199 1.76 -15.95 -18.39
C ARG A 199 3.26 -16.23 -18.42
N ASP A 200 3.80 -16.67 -19.54
CA ASP A 200 5.22 -16.96 -19.68
C ASP A 200 6.10 -15.71 -19.55
N GLU A 201 5.63 -14.56 -20.05
CA GLU A 201 6.33 -13.28 -19.89
C GLU A 201 6.37 -12.88 -18.40
N VAL A 202 5.24 -13.08 -17.71
CA VAL A 202 5.09 -12.76 -16.27
C VAL A 202 5.96 -13.70 -15.42
N LEU A 203 6.00 -15.00 -15.73
CA LEU A 203 6.89 -15.96 -15.05
C LEU A 203 8.36 -15.55 -15.22
N SER A 204 8.76 -15.19 -16.44
CA SER A 204 10.12 -14.70 -16.72
C SER A 204 10.44 -13.41 -15.96
N ALA A 205 9.47 -12.51 -15.81
CA ALA A 205 9.64 -11.26 -15.06
C ALA A 205 9.76 -11.51 -13.55
N LEU A 206 8.99 -12.45 -12.99
CA LEU A 206 9.09 -12.86 -11.58
C LEU A 206 10.44 -13.49 -11.24
N GLU A 207 11.10 -14.11 -12.23
CA GLU A 207 12.45 -14.67 -12.12
C GLU A 207 13.55 -13.65 -12.44
N GLU A 208 13.20 -12.37 -12.67
CA GLU A 208 14.12 -11.29 -13.07
C GLU A 208 14.89 -11.58 -14.38
N LYS A 209 14.27 -12.34 -15.28
CA LYS A 209 14.85 -12.76 -16.57
C LYS A 209 14.22 -12.08 -17.79
N ASN A 210 13.31 -11.12 -17.57
CA ASN A 210 12.61 -10.42 -18.65
C ASN A 210 13.09 -8.96 -18.76
N ASP A 211 13.78 -8.63 -19.84
CA ASP A 211 14.31 -7.27 -20.07
C ASP A 211 13.20 -6.23 -20.37
N ASN A 212 12.00 -6.69 -20.78
CA ASN A 212 10.90 -5.82 -21.22
C ASN A 212 9.79 -5.66 -20.20
N LEU A 213 9.72 -6.51 -19.18
CA LEU A 213 8.71 -6.50 -18.14
C LEU A 213 9.36 -6.62 -16.76
N SER A 214 9.17 -5.62 -15.93
CA SER A 214 9.47 -5.67 -14.50
C SER A 214 8.17 -5.61 -13.71
N VAL A 215 8.06 -6.42 -12.66
CA VAL A 215 6.91 -6.47 -11.74
C VAL A 215 7.34 -6.06 -10.33
N PRO A 216 6.40 -5.71 -9.42
CA PRO A 216 6.76 -5.34 -8.04
C PRO A 216 7.52 -6.44 -7.32
N GLY A 217 8.46 -6.04 -6.44
CA GLY A 217 9.17 -6.96 -5.55
C GLY A 217 8.27 -7.61 -4.50
N ASN A 218 8.79 -8.62 -3.82
CA ASN A 218 8.05 -9.52 -2.91
C ASN A 218 7.43 -8.84 -1.68
N ILE A 219 7.85 -7.62 -1.34
CA ILE A 219 7.23 -6.82 -0.28
C ILE A 219 5.80 -6.38 -0.62
N ALA A 220 5.45 -6.26 -1.91
CA ALA A 220 4.18 -5.71 -2.35
C ALA A 220 3.14 -6.82 -2.58
N ILE A 221 1.92 -6.62 -2.10
CA ILE A 221 0.80 -7.56 -2.34
C ILE A 221 0.58 -7.81 -3.84
N ALA A 222 0.86 -6.83 -4.70
CA ALA A 222 0.80 -6.99 -6.15
C ALA A 222 1.68 -8.15 -6.65
N HIS A 223 2.90 -8.32 -6.10
CA HIS A 223 3.76 -9.44 -6.42
C HIS A 223 3.06 -10.78 -6.12
N HIS A 224 2.43 -10.89 -4.97
CA HIS A 224 1.77 -12.12 -4.54
C HIS A 224 0.54 -12.45 -5.39
N LEU A 225 -0.24 -11.43 -5.78
CA LEU A 225 -1.36 -11.60 -6.72
C LEU A 225 -0.88 -12.11 -8.08
N ILE A 226 0.15 -11.46 -8.63
CA ILE A 226 0.75 -11.82 -9.92
C ILE A 226 1.32 -13.23 -9.87
N LYS A 227 2.08 -13.55 -8.83
CA LYS A 227 2.72 -14.85 -8.66
C LYS A 227 1.70 -15.97 -8.52
N ALA A 228 0.68 -15.83 -7.66
CA ALA A 228 -0.34 -16.84 -7.45
C ALA A 228 -1.07 -17.22 -8.74
N TRP A 229 -1.39 -16.24 -9.60
CA TRP A 229 -1.95 -16.51 -10.92
C TRP A 229 -0.92 -17.14 -11.87
N ALA A 230 0.29 -16.60 -11.93
CA ALA A 230 1.32 -17.09 -12.85
C ALA A 230 1.69 -18.56 -12.57
N THR A 231 1.73 -18.97 -11.30
CA THR A 231 2.04 -20.35 -10.86
C THR A 231 0.80 -21.26 -10.77
N LYS A 232 -0.40 -20.77 -11.14
CA LYS A 232 -1.66 -21.52 -11.09
C LYS A 232 -2.06 -22.00 -9.67
N GLU A 233 -1.77 -21.19 -8.68
CA GLU A 233 -2.20 -21.42 -7.28
C GLU A 233 -3.64 -20.94 -7.02
N VAL A 234 -4.22 -20.18 -7.95
CA VAL A 234 -5.59 -19.62 -7.93
C VAL A 234 -6.26 -19.75 -9.28
#